data_5f7a4b99d90b1e3510baa811e8ee5605
#
_entry.id   5f7a4b99d90b1e3510baa811e8ee5605
#
_cell.length_a   1.000
_cell.length_b   1.000
_cell.length_c   1.000
_cell.angle_alpha   90.00
_cell.angle_beta   90.00
_cell.angle_gamma   90.00
#
_symmetry.space_group_name_H-M   'P 1'
#
loop_
_entity.id
_entity.type
_entity.pdbx_description
1 polymer ?
#
loop_
_entity_poly.entity_id
_entity_poly.type
_entity_poly.pdbx_seq_one_letter_code
_entity_poly.pdbx_strand_id
1 'polypeptide(L)'
;MASNLNVVVCSFYTADDYYRAHGERLAKNLEELGVEYVLREIEKNESEDWADICRKKVPFLAEVCAANPDKKVFWMDVDCMILELPNYIFNTSADIVGFQRGYSSPLTIGYERRSRFWEPSFWGVNTTPLARKMIAEAAELEKVSTIKATDDYFMEEAWKANCDNMTFQIIPSNAVVGMGTTSDASRNAFFKFGASGNVEDFKGKVEQHKANNSGLRKKALNLAKKIERKLPPRTSNRIRLLADTLGITGKLTAVTSNPEFQKRKKISDDLQLAAQAGQVEKFNAMKNLFEEKYLLTQAEMNSVSASISFLHYASKPSSSSINLAWWAKPFPGNFGDWLSPLIVSHYTDKKVIFQSPVRLAIKDHMIGLGSIGRFIKPNSVVVGTGISTDELTLAKSAKYVSVRGPVTARVVKESGGPTVDSFGDPGVLISRIFPVERTKTNGRVALVRHFTHKPIPLSLDANMDELDIFMSHPDDIKALVEALNTYDRVVTSAMHIFITCQSYGIPCALVTFEGFEDSVHGNGIKYGDYAQGVGLDSINPVPVGLDFQKIDFENITTDHKISNEKLDEVEAAIIKGLSYL
;
A
#
# COMPACT_ATOMS: atom_id res chain seq x y z
N MET A 1 -6.24 -42.38 -7.95
CA MET A 1 -6.79 -42.51 -9.32
C MET A 1 -6.23 -41.34 -10.09
N ALA A 2 -5.31 -41.60 -11.06
CA ALA A 2 -4.83 -40.53 -11.93
C ALA A 2 -6.03 -40.04 -12.73
N SER A 3 -6.45 -38.79 -12.51
CA SER A 3 -7.40 -38.11 -13.37
C SER A 3 -6.74 -38.00 -14.74
N ASN A 4 -7.39 -38.54 -15.79
CA ASN A 4 -6.94 -38.36 -17.18
C ASN A 4 -7.09 -36.87 -17.51
N LEU A 5 -6.13 -36.07 -17.03
CA LEU A 5 -6.08 -34.62 -17.34
C LEU A 5 -5.70 -34.49 -18.82
N ASN A 6 -6.62 -33.94 -19.62
CA ASN A 6 -6.35 -33.68 -21.04
C ASN A 6 -5.53 -32.40 -21.23
N VAL A 7 -4.38 -32.34 -20.55
CA VAL A 7 -3.48 -31.18 -20.51
C VAL A 7 -2.03 -31.59 -20.68
N VAL A 8 -1.21 -30.71 -21.22
CA VAL A 8 0.24 -30.80 -21.31
C VAL A 8 0.84 -29.50 -20.76
N VAL A 9 1.74 -29.60 -19.79
CA VAL A 9 2.56 -28.47 -19.34
C VAL A 9 3.84 -28.44 -20.16
N CYS A 10 4.22 -27.28 -20.68
CA CYS A 10 5.46 -27.14 -21.42
C CYS A 10 6.35 -26.02 -20.87
N SER A 11 7.65 -26.22 -20.96
CA SER A 11 8.68 -25.24 -20.63
C SER A 11 9.97 -25.57 -21.37
N PHE A 12 10.89 -24.62 -21.39
CA PHE A 12 12.29 -24.88 -21.73
C PHE A 12 13.22 -24.14 -20.76
N TYR A 13 14.47 -24.53 -20.76
CA TYR A 13 15.51 -23.91 -19.95
C TYR A 13 16.86 -23.93 -20.70
N THR A 14 17.74 -22.99 -20.35
CA THR A 14 19.10 -22.93 -20.90
C THR A 14 20.01 -23.97 -20.25
N ALA A 15 21.00 -24.45 -21.00
CA ALA A 15 21.93 -25.51 -20.62
C ALA A 15 22.98 -25.07 -19.57
N ASP A 16 22.53 -24.37 -18.52
CA ASP A 16 23.34 -24.01 -17.36
C ASP A 16 22.87 -24.75 -16.11
N ASP A 17 23.76 -24.95 -15.15
CA ASP A 17 23.48 -25.76 -13.97
C ASP A 17 22.31 -25.23 -13.13
N TYR A 18 22.11 -23.92 -13.11
CA TYR A 18 21.02 -23.30 -12.36
C TYR A 18 19.67 -23.66 -12.95
N TYR A 19 19.47 -23.44 -14.27
CA TYR A 19 18.20 -23.73 -14.91
C TYR A 19 17.97 -25.22 -15.12
N ARG A 20 19.00 -26.01 -15.28
CA ARG A 20 18.90 -27.49 -15.31
C ARG A 20 18.32 -28.02 -14.00
N ALA A 21 18.83 -27.54 -12.84
CA ALA A 21 18.29 -27.93 -11.54
C ALA A 21 16.81 -27.53 -11.35
N HIS A 22 16.39 -26.39 -11.94
CA HIS A 22 14.97 -26.00 -11.96
C HIS A 22 14.14 -26.88 -12.88
N GLY A 23 14.66 -27.26 -14.05
CA GLY A 23 14.02 -28.20 -14.99
C GLY A 23 13.76 -29.55 -14.36
N GLU A 24 14.77 -30.13 -13.70
CA GLU A 24 14.66 -31.40 -12.96
C GLU A 24 13.61 -31.32 -11.84
N ARG A 25 13.59 -30.20 -11.09
CA ARG A 25 12.62 -29.98 -10.03
C ARG A 25 11.19 -29.86 -10.58
N LEU A 26 10.99 -29.13 -11.68
CA LEU A 26 9.68 -28.99 -12.33
C LEU A 26 9.23 -30.35 -12.90
N ALA A 27 10.10 -31.11 -13.58
CA ALA A 27 9.79 -32.44 -14.07
C ALA A 27 9.28 -33.34 -12.95
N LYS A 28 10.03 -33.43 -11.84
CA LYS A 28 9.65 -34.20 -10.67
C LYS A 28 8.29 -33.76 -10.08
N ASN A 29 8.05 -32.47 -9.99
CA ASN A 29 6.77 -31.93 -9.50
C ASN A 29 5.60 -32.33 -10.39
N LEU A 30 5.75 -32.26 -11.72
CA LEU A 30 4.71 -32.66 -12.66
C LEU A 30 4.47 -34.18 -12.67
N GLU A 31 5.53 -35.00 -12.53
CA GLU A 31 5.45 -36.45 -12.37
C GLU A 31 4.68 -36.84 -11.12
N GLU A 32 5.01 -36.23 -9.96
CA GLU A 32 4.32 -36.47 -8.69
C GLU A 32 2.82 -36.14 -8.76
N LEU A 33 2.45 -35.16 -9.58
CA LEU A 33 1.06 -34.73 -9.80
C LEU A 33 0.34 -35.47 -10.94
N GLY A 34 1.06 -36.32 -11.67
CA GLY A 34 0.53 -37.08 -12.81
C GLY A 34 0.13 -36.18 -14.00
N VAL A 35 0.83 -35.07 -14.19
CA VAL A 35 0.62 -34.10 -15.28
C VAL A 35 1.61 -34.40 -16.40
N GLU A 36 1.11 -34.60 -17.64
CA GLU A 36 1.95 -34.76 -18.81
C GLU A 36 2.71 -33.45 -19.13
N TYR A 37 3.99 -33.59 -19.53
CA TYR A 37 4.80 -32.40 -19.79
C TYR A 37 5.77 -32.55 -20.97
N VAL A 38 6.19 -31.39 -21.52
CA VAL A 38 7.26 -31.26 -22.49
C VAL A 38 8.28 -30.24 -21.96
N LEU A 39 9.40 -30.74 -21.46
CA LEU A 39 10.52 -29.88 -21.01
C LEU A 39 11.69 -30.03 -21.98
N ARG A 40 12.29 -28.91 -22.38
CA ARG A 40 13.39 -28.91 -23.36
C ARG A 40 14.57 -28.09 -22.84
N GLU A 41 15.75 -28.71 -22.84
CA GLU A 41 17.00 -27.97 -22.69
C GLU A 41 17.33 -27.30 -24.04
N ILE A 42 17.66 -26.01 -24.01
CA ILE A 42 18.04 -25.24 -25.19
C ILE A 42 19.43 -24.63 -25.01
N GLU A 43 20.18 -24.57 -26.09
CA GLU A 43 21.44 -23.83 -26.11
C GLU A 43 21.18 -22.34 -26.22
N LYS A 44 21.99 -21.55 -25.50
CA LYS A 44 22.03 -20.09 -25.59
C LYS A 44 23.29 -19.68 -26.36
N ASN A 45 23.11 -18.95 -27.45
CA ASN A 45 24.24 -18.37 -28.18
C ASN A 45 24.83 -17.21 -27.39
N GLU A 46 26.13 -16.97 -27.53
CA GLU A 46 26.84 -15.88 -26.85
C GLU A 46 26.28 -14.47 -27.18
N SER A 47 25.72 -14.32 -28.39
CA SER A 47 25.09 -13.07 -28.83
C SER A 47 23.68 -12.84 -28.31
N GLU A 48 23.02 -13.86 -27.74
CA GLU A 48 21.67 -13.78 -27.24
C GLU A 48 21.64 -13.23 -25.82
N ASP A 49 20.77 -12.26 -25.59
CA ASP A 49 20.47 -11.78 -24.24
C ASP A 49 19.20 -12.44 -23.66
N TRP A 50 18.79 -11.99 -22.48
CA TRP A 50 17.59 -12.50 -21.81
C TRP A 50 16.32 -12.33 -22.65
N ALA A 51 16.16 -11.18 -23.36
CA ALA A 51 14.97 -10.96 -24.17
C ALA A 51 14.91 -11.90 -25.38
N ASP A 52 16.06 -12.24 -25.97
CA ASP A 52 16.15 -13.21 -27.07
C ASP A 52 15.75 -14.61 -26.62
N ILE A 53 16.11 -14.99 -25.40
CA ILE A 53 15.66 -16.27 -24.80
C ILE A 53 14.16 -16.24 -24.50
N CYS A 54 13.64 -15.15 -23.89
CA CYS A 54 12.22 -15.05 -23.57
C CYS A 54 11.33 -15.14 -24.80
N ARG A 55 11.68 -14.48 -25.91
CA ARG A 55 10.85 -14.51 -27.12
C ARG A 55 10.70 -15.91 -27.72
N LYS A 56 11.69 -16.82 -27.51
CA LYS A 56 11.61 -18.23 -27.96
C LYS A 56 10.44 -19.00 -27.32
N LYS A 57 9.84 -18.51 -26.24
CA LYS A 57 8.67 -19.13 -25.61
C LYS A 57 7.50 -19.24 -26.59
N VAL A 58 7.28 -18.22 -27.40
CA VAL A 58 6.12 -18.15 -28.31
C VAL A 58 6.18 -19.21 -29.40
N PRO A 59 7.25 -19.35 -30.21
CA PRO A 59 7.35 -20.41 -31.20
C PRO A 59 7.40 -21.80 -30.59
N PHE A 60 8.03 -21.97 -29.41
CA PHE A 60 8.04 -23.25 -28.70
C PHE A 60 6.62 -23.63 -28.24
N LEU A 61 5.85 -22.71 -27.69
CA LEU A 61 4.47 -22.97 -27.27
C LEU A 61 3.59 -23.32 -28.49
N ALA A 62 3.78 -22.64 -29.63
CA ALA A 62 3.07 -22.97 -30.88
C ALA A 62 3.44 -24.37 -31.39
N GLU A 63 4.70 -24.76 -31.32
CA GLU A 63 5.18 -26.10 -31.67
C GLU A 63 4.52 -27.18 -30.80
N VAL A 64 4.49 -26.99 -29.47
CA VAL A 64 3.87 -27.95 -28.56
C VAL A 64 2.35 -28.01 -28.78
N CYS A 65 1.71 -26.90 -29.08
CA CYS A 65 0.30 -26.84 -29.44
C CYS A 65 0.01 -27.65 -30.71
N ALA A 66 0.83 -27.54 -31.73
CA ALA A 66 0.69 -28.28 -32.97
C ALA A 66 0.91 -29.81 -32.80
N ALA A 67 1.85 -30.18 -31.94
CA ALA A 67 2.12 -31.58 -31.58
C ALA A 67 1.02 -32.22 -30.72
N ASN A 68 0.19 -31.41 -30.05
CA ASN A 68 -0.86 -31.85 -29.13
C ASN A 68 -2.23 -31.22 -29.49
N PRO A 69 -2.80 -31.55 -30.65
CA PRO A 69 -4.00 -30.86 -31.14
C PRO A 69 -5.24 -31.07 -30.24
N ASP A 70 -5.31 -32.22 -29.56
CA ASP A 70 -6.44 -32.60 -28.73
C ASP A 70 -6.26 -32.29 -27.23
N LYS A 71 -5.11 -31.72 -26.83
CA LYS A 71 -4.81 -31.39 -25.45
C LYS A 71 -4.67 -29.89 -25.25
N LYS A 72 -5.09 -29.39 -24.09
CA LYS A 72 -4.76 -28.02 -23.67
C LYS A 72 -3.29 -27.94 -23.32
N VAL A 73 -2.62 -26.88 -23.76
CA VAL A 73 -1.19 -26.69 -23.53
C VAL A 73 -0.98 -25.50 -22.60
N PHE A 74 -0.22 -25.72 -21.55
CA PHE A 74 0.09 -24.70 -20.56
C PHE A 74 1.60 -24.42 -20.54
N TRP A 75 1.97 -23.21 -20.87
CA TRP A 75 3.32 -22.73 -20.59
C TRP A 75 3.50 -22.46 -19.10
N MET A 76 4.60 -22.89 -18.54
CA MET A 76 5.01 -22.55 -17.18
C MET A 76 6.52 -22.29 -17.16
N ASP A 77 6.95 -21.15 -16.57
CA ASP A 77 8.38 -20.89 -16.41
C ASP A 77 9.02 -21.97 -15.53
N VAL A 78 10.21 -22.38 -15.90
CA VAL A 78 10.89 -23.56 -15.31
C VAL A 78 11.20 -23.42 -13.82
N ASP A 79 11.28 -22.18 -13.31
CA ASP A 79 11.48 -21.88 -11.89
C ASP A 79 10.17 -21.85 -11.06
N CYS A 80 9.05 -22.19 -11.69
CA CYS A 80 7.75 -22.32 -11.04
C CYS A 80 7.46 -23.77 -10.59
N MET A 81 6.41 -23.92 -9.77
CA MET A 81 5.92 -25.24 -9.31
C MET A 81 4.38 -25.19 -9.19
N ILE A 82 3.73 -26.34 -9.37
CA ILE A 82 2.33 -26.55 -9.00
C ILE A 82 2.30 -27.11 -7.58
N LEU A 83 1.59 -26.42 -6.68
CA LEU A 83 1.41 -26.82 -5.28
C LEU A 83 0.20 -27.75 -5.13
N GLU A 84 -0.88 -27.45 -5.85
CA GLU A 84 -2.11 -28.21 -5.91
C GLU A 84 -2.66 -28.14 -7.34
N LEU A 85 -3.26 -29.25 -7.82
CA LEU A 85 -3.79 -29.31 -9.18
C LEU A 85 -4.89 -28.26 -9.39
N PRO A 86 -4.69 -27.27 -10.29
CA PRO A 86 -5.64 -26.21 -10.52
C PRO A 86 -6.76 -26.67 -11.47
N ASN A 87 -7.57 -27.62 -11.02
CA ASN A 87 -8.59 -28.25 -11.88
C ASN A 87 -9.51 -27.26 -12.58
N TYR A 88 -9.89 -26.15 -11.92
CA TYR A 88 -10.73 -25.12 -12.52
C TYR A 88 -10.04 -24.37 -13.68
N ILE A 89 -8.70 -24.31 -13.67
CA ILE A 89 -7.87 -23.71 -14.73
C ILE A 89 -7.71 -24.74 -15.86
N PHE A 90 -7.35 -25.97 -15.54
CA PHE A 90 -7.12 -27.03 -16.51
C PHE A 90 -8.41 -27.43 -17.24
N ASN A 91 -9.57 -27.31 -16.59
CA ASN A 91 -10.87 -27.59 -17.19
C ASN A 91 -11.53 -26.38 -17.85
N THR A 92 -10.85 -25.23 -17.92
CA THR A 92 -11.42 -24.00 -18.53
C THR A 92 -11.98 -24.27 -19.94
N SER A 93 -13.10 -23.61 -20.26
CA SER A 93 -13.63 -23.54 -21.63
C SER A 93 -13.13 -22.31 -22.40
N ALA A 94 -12.46 -21.36 -21.72
CA ALA A 94 -11.91 -20.18 -22.35
C ALA A 94 -10.82 -20.53 -23.36
N ASP A 95 -10.69 -19.74 -24.41
CA ASP A 95 -9.66 -19.94 -25.44
C ASP A 95 -8.26 -19.81 -24.84
N ILE A 96 -8.07 -18.79 -24.03
CA ILE A 96 -6.79 -18.49 -23.36
C ILE A 96 -7.06 -18.33 -21.87
N VAL A 97 -6.10 -18.78 -21.07
CA VAL A 97 -6.09 -18.58 -19.61
C VAL A 97 -4.72 -18.09 -19.15
N GLY A 98 -4.69 -17.16 -18.22
CA GLY A 98 -3.43 -16.62 -17.72
C GLY A 98 -3.61 -15.62 -16.59
N PHE A 99 -2.49 -15.10 -16.09
CA PHE A 99 -2.49 -14.03 -15.13
C PHE A 99 -2.49 -12.68 -15.84
N GLN A 100 -3.28 -11.76 -15.33
CA GLN A 100 -3.24 -10.38 -15.77
C GLN A 100 -2.21 -9.63 -14.93
N ARG A 101 -1.23 -9.04 -15.59
CA ARG A 101 -0.36 -8.04 -14.99
C ARG A 101 -1.12 -6.73 -14.87
N GLY A 102 -1.13 -6.11 -13.70
CA GLY A 102 -1.69 -4.78 -13.53
C GLY A 102 -0.95 -3.72 -14.36
N TYR A 103 -1.49 -2.51 -14.41
CA TYR A 103 -0.83 -1.37 -15.07
C TYR A 103 0.55 -1.13 -14.43
N SER A 104 1.58 -1.70 -15.02
CA SER A 104 2.96 -1.48 -14.63
C SER A 104 3.63 -0.51 -15.61
N SER A 105 4.70 0.16 -15.16
CA SER A 105 5.51 0.94 -16.07
C SER A 105 6.00 0.07 -17.22
N PRO A 106 5.91 0.55 -18.47
CA PRO A 106 6.38 -0.21 -19.63
C PRO A 106 7.85 -0.56 -19.45
N LEU A 107 8.23 -1.78 -19.83
CA LEU A 107 9.62 -2.11 -19.97
C LEU A 107 10.19 -1.34 -21.17
N THR A 108 11.46 -0.97 -21.06
CA THR A 108 12.16 -0.21 -22.11
C THR A 108 12.55 -1.05 -23.32
N ILE A 109 12.29 -2.36 -23.33
CA ILE A 109 12.67 -3.29 -24.40
C ILE A 109 11.44 -3.62 -25.22
N GLY A 110 11.35 -3.08 -26.44
CA GLY A 110 10.29 -3.34 -27.42
C GLY A 110 8.94 -2.68 -27.14
N TYR A 111 8.75 -2.09 -25.98
CA TYR A 111 7.45 -1.60 -25.50
C TYR A 111 7.44 -0.11 -25.19
N GLU A 112 8.01 0.72 -25.95
CA GLU A 112 7.97 2.14 -25.65
C GLU A 112 6.55 2.61 -25.33
N ARG A 113 6.32 3.00 -24.07
CA ARG A 113 5.08 3.60 -23.55
C ARG A 113 3.83 2.69 -23.56
N ARG A 114 3.99 1.37 -23.55
CA ARG A 114 2.88 0.42 -23.39
C ARG A 114 2.91 -0.23 -22.01
N SER A 115 1.74 -0.37 -21.40
CA SER A 115 1.57 -1.22 -20.21
C SER A 115 1.54 -2.68 -20.65
N ARG A 116 2.14 -3.56 -19.84
CA ARG A 116 2.13 -4.99 -20.08
C ARG A 116 0.85 -5.59 -19.51
N PHE A 117 0.16 -6.36 -20.30
CA PHE A 117 -1.07 -7.04 -19.90
C PHE A 117 -0.79 -8.47 -19.43
N TRP A 118 0.06 -9.21 -20.15
CA TRP A 118 0.35 -10.61 -19.92
C TRP A 118 1.40 -10.82 -18.83
N GLU A 119 1.15 -11.79 -17.95
CA GLU A 119 2.19 -12.30 -17.05
C GLU A 119 2.89 -13.47 -17.73
N PRO A 120 4.18 -13.37 -18.07
CA PRO A 120 4.86 -14.36 -18.92
C PRO A 120 5.17 -15.69 -18.23
N SER A 121 4.91 -15.83 -16.93
CA SER A 121 5.29 -17.04 -16.18
C SER A 121 4.33 -18.20 -16.37
N PHE A 122 3.09 -17.96 -16.80
CA PHE A 122 2.09 -19.00 -17.01
C PHE A 122 1.01 -18.59 -18.02
N TRP A 123 0.81 -19.40 -19.05
CA TRP A 123 -0.26 -19.28 -20.03
C TRP A 123 -0.88 -20.62 -20.36
N GLY A 124 -2.19 -20.64 -20.56
CA GLY A 124 -2.90 -21.80 -21.07
C GLY A 124 -3.55 -21.50 -22.42
N VAL A 125 -3.36 -22.40 -23.37
CA VAL A 125 -3.92 -22.36 -24.73
C VAL A 125 -4.87 -23.55 -24.90
N ASN A 126 -6.15 -23.26 -25.12
CA ASN A 126 -7.16 -24.31 -25.31
C ASN A 126 -7.03 -24.99 -26.69
N THR A 127 -7.80 -26.04 -26.88
CA THR A 127 -7.90 -26.78 -28.13
C THR A 127 -8.78 -26.09 -29.18
N THR A 128 -9.40 -24.97 -28.85
CA THR A 128 -10.29 -24.24 -29.76
C THR A 128 -9.55 -23.71 -30.98
N PRO A 129 -10.19 -23.65 -32.17
CA PRO A 129 -9.56 -23.15 -33.38
C PRO A 129 -9.02 -21.71 -33.22
N LEU A 130 -9.73 -20.84 -32.46
CA LEU A 130 -9.32 -19.46 -32.24
C LEU A 130 -8.06 -19.38 -31.36
N ALA A 131 -7.97 -20.17 -30.28
CA ALA A 131 -6.78 -20.24 -29.43
C ALA A 131 -5.55 -20.70 -30.23
N ARG A 132 -5.72 -21.76 -31.05
CA ARG A 132 -4.64 -22.31 -31.90
C ARG A 132 -4.22 -21.35 -33.01
N LYS A 133 -5.17 -20.65 -33.62
CA LYS A 133 -4.89 -19.59 -34.59
C LYS A 133 -4.07 -18.46 -33.95
N MET A 134 -4.50 -17.93 -32.79
CA MET A 134 -3.82 -16.85 -32.10
C MET A 134 -2.36 -17.19 -31.77
N ILE A 135 -2.09 -18.39 -31.23
CA ILE A 135 -0.71 -18.77 -30.89
C ILE A 135 0.17 -18.96 -32.13
N ALA A 136 -0.39 -19.48 -33.22
CA ALA A 136 0.33 -19.59 -34.48
C ALA A 136 0.67 -18.22 -35.08
N GLU A 137 -0.27 -17.27 -35.04
CA GLU A 137 -0.05 -15.88 -35.46
C GLU A 137 1.00 -15.17 -34.58
N ALA A 138 0.99 -15.40 -33.26
CA ALA A 138 2.01 -14.88 -32.36
C ALA A 138 3.41 -15.39 -32.73
N ALA A 139 3.53 -16.69 -33.08
CA ALA A 139 4.79 -17.29 -33.49
C ALA A 139 5.28 -16.76 -34.87
N GLU A 140 4.40 -16.57 -35.83
CA GLU A 140 4.76 -15.97 -37.12
C GLU A 140 5.16 -14.50 -36.94
N LEU A 141 4.47 -13.74 -36.09
CA LEU A 141 4.83 -12.36 -35.76
C LEU A 141 6.22 -12.28 -35.11
N GLU A 142 6.53 -13.21 -34.18
CA GLU A 142 7.84 -13.31 -33.57
C GLU A 142 8.94 -13.55 -34.61
N LYS A 143 8.72 -14.50 -35.51
CA LYS A 143 9.68 -14.91 -36.54
C LYS A 143 10.05 -13.78 -37.51
N VAL A 144 9.05 -12.96 -37.91
CA VAL A 144 9.28 -11.88 -38.88
C VAL A 144 9.64 -10.55 -38.24
N SER A 145 9.46 -10.41 -36.94
CA SER A 145 9.66 -9.14 -36.24
C SER A 145 11.12 -8.85 -35.96
N THR A 146 11.54 -7.64 -36.30
CA THR A 146 12.86 -7.08 -35.95
C THR A 146 12.83 -6.35 -34.59
N ILE A 147 11.69 -6.25 -33.93
CA ILE A 147 11.54 -5.58 -32.65
C ILE A 147 12.25 -6.38 -31.57
N LYS A 148 13.08 -5.71 -30.77
CA LYS A 148 13.67 -6.28 -29.55
C LYS A 148 12.62 -6.31 -28.45
N ALA A 149 11.91 -7.40 -28.32
CA ALA A 149 10.82 -7.58 -27.37
C ALA A 149 10.85 -8.99 -26.77
N THR A 150 10.19 -9.15 -25.63
CA THR A 150 9.93 -10.43 -24.97
C THR A 150 8.64 -11.08 -25.48
N ASP A 151 8.40 -12.31 -25.09
CA ASP A 151 7.27 -13.16 -25.42
C ASP A 151 5.91 -12.45 -25.26
N ASP A 152 5.71 -11.74 -24.17
CA ASP A 152 4.47 -11.02 -23.87
C ASP A 152 4.08 -9.97 -24.92
N TYR A 153 5.04 -9.35 -25.62
CA TYR A 153 4.74 -8.45 -26.74
C TYR A 153 4.03 -9.17 -27.88
N PHE A 154 4.53 -10.30 -28.30
CA PHE A 154 3.97 -11.05 -29.43
C PHE A 154 2.61 -11.64 -29.07
N MET A 155 2.44 -12.09 -27.85
CA MET A 155 1.15 -12.55 -27.33
C MET A 155 0.11 -11.42 -27.30
N GLU A 156 0.50 -10.22 -26.86
CA GLU A 156 -0.40 -9.06 -26.85
C GLU A 156 -0.81 -8.60 -28.25
N GLU A 157 0.11 -8.57 -29.20
CA GLU A 157 -0.22 -8.21 -30.59
C GLU A 157 -1.15 -9.23 -31.25
N ALA A 158 -0.90 -10.53 -31.06
CA ALA A 158 -1.78 -11.58 -31.56
C ALA A 158 -3.15 -11.56 -30.87
N TRP A 159 -3.21 -11.32 -29.57
CA TRP A 159 -4.45 -11.11 -28.83
C TRP A 159 -5.25 -9.94 -29.41
N LYS A 160 -4.61 -8.78 -29.57
CA LYS A 160 -5.23 -7.58 -30.13
C LYS A 160 -5.87 -7.83 -31.51
N ALA A 161 -5.25 -8.67 -32.33
CA ALA A 161 -5.77 -9.01 -33.66
C ALA A 161 -6.98 -9.96 -33.62
N ASN A 162 -7.19 -10.72 -32.52
CA ASN A 162 -8.20 -11.77 -32.44
C ASN A 162 -9.23 -11.58 -31.31
N CYS A 163 -9.04 -10.64 -30.38
CA CYS A 163 -9.77 -10.54 -29.10
C CYS A 163 -11.30 -10.35 -29.23
N ASP A 164 -11.79 -9.80 -30.34
CA ASP A 164 -13.24 -9.57 -30.55
C ASP A 164 -14.07 -10.85 -30.52
N ASN A 165 -13.46 -12.00 -30.81
CA ASN A 165 -14.12 -13.28 -30.89
C ASN A 165 -13.55 -14.33 -29.92
N MET A 166 -12.62 -13.93 -29.03
CA MET A 166 -11.94 -14.84 -28.11
C MET A 166 -12.38 -14.62 -26.67
N THR A 167 -12.29 -15.69 -25.91
CA THR A 167 -12.53 -15.69 -24.47
C THR A 167 -11.22 -15.81 -23.70
N PHE A 168 -11.08 -15.03 -22.62
CA PHE A 168 -9.93 -15.06 -21.75
C PHE A 168 -10.36 -15.30 -20.30
N GLN A 169 -9.80 -16.33 -19.66
CA GLN A 169 -9.98 -16.56 -18.23
C GLN A 169 -8.80 -16.00 -17.45
N ILE A 170 -9.07 -15.03 -16.58
CA ILE A 170 -8.06 -14.49 -15.66
C ILE A 170 -7.89 -15.44 -14.48
N ILE A 171 -6.64 -15.75 -14.15
CA ILE A 171 -6.29 -16.46 -12.93
C ILE A 171 -6.13 -15.43 -11.82
N PRO A 172 -6.84 -15.56 -10.68
CA PRO A 172 -6.74 -14.62 -9.57
C PRO A 172 -5.32 -14.57 -8.98
N SER A 173 -4.88 -13.41 -8.53
CA SER A 173 -3.54 -13.22 -7.96
C SER A 173 -3.29 -14.05 -6.69
N ASN A 174 -4.32 -14.38 -5.92
CA ASN A 174 -4.23 -15.26 -4.75
C ASN A 174 -3.95 -16.73 -5.09
N ALA A 175 -4.07 -17.13 -6.36
CA ALA A 175 -3.69 -18.46 -6.82
C ALA A 175 -2.16 -18.68 -6.86
N VAL A 176 -1.36 -17.63 -6.66
CA VAL A 176 0.11 -17.64 -6.79
C VAL A 176 0.78 -17.13 -5.53
N VAL A 177 1.84 -17.80 -5.12
CA VAL A 177 2.77 -17.33 -4.08
C VAL A 177 4.20 -17.28 -4.60
N GLY A 178 5.01 -16.36 -4.05
CA GLY A 178 6.44 -16.27 -4.38
C GLY A 178 7.29 -17.33 -3.68
N MET A 179 8.51 -17.57 -4.19
CA MET A 179 9.43 -18.61 -3.68
C MET A 179 9.80 -18.46 -2.19
N GLY A 180 9.77 -17.28 -1.63
CA GLY A 180 10.08 -17.03 -0.22
C GLY A 180 8.88 -17.19 0.74
N THR A 181 7.70 -17.56 0.22
CA THR A 181 6.48 -17.64 1.02
C THR A 181 6.50 -18.86 1.94
N THR A 182 6.13 -18.65 3.21
CA THR A 182 6.02 -19.73 4.21
C THR A 182 4.80 -20.61 3.96
N SER A 183 4.78 -21.81 4.55
CA SER A 183 3.73 -22.82 4.35
C SER A 183 2.31 -22.32 4.66
N ASP A 184 2.14 -21.41 5.59
CA ASP A 184 0.81 -20.92 6.00
C ASP A 184 0.17 -19.98 4.97
N ALA A 185 0.97 -19.15 4.31
CA ALA A 185 0.47 -18.26 3.26
C ALA A 185 0.18 -19.00 1.93
N SER A 186 0.67 -20.26 1.77
CA SER A 186 0.46 -21.05 0.57
C SER A 186 -0.79 -21.94 0.60
N ARG A 187 -1.58 -21.94 1.68
CA ARG A 187 -2.71 -22.88 1.88
C ARG A 187 -3.78 -22.86 0.79
N ASN A 188 -3.93 -21.74 0.08
CA ASN A 188 -4.94 -21.59 -0.98
C ASN A 188 -4.32 -21.30 -2.35
N ALA A 189 -2.99 -21.39 -2.48
CA ALA A 189 -2.31 -21.12 -3.74
C ALA A 189 -2.12 -22.42 -4.53
N PHE A 190 -2.36 -22.35 -5.83
CA PHE A 190 -2.11 -23.46 -6.77
C PHE A 190 -0.70 -23.46 -7.30
N PHE A 191 -0.05 -22.30 -7.37
CA PHE A 191 1.25 -22.10 -7.98
C PHE A 191 2.24 -21.43 -7.05
N LYS A 192 3.49 -21.85 -7.17
CA LYS A 192 4.63 -21.16 -6.56
C LYS A 192 5.55 -20.67 -7.66
N PHE A 193 5.64 -19.35 -7.81
CA PHE A 193 6.50 -18.73 -8.82
C PHE A 193 7.86 -18.37 -8.25
N GLY A 194 8.90 -18.71 -9.00
CA GLY A 194 10.28 -18.39 -8.66
C GLY A 194 10.69 -16.99 -9.12
N ALA A 195 11.84 -16.55 -8.65
CA ALA A 195 12.59 -15.47 -9.27
C ALA A 195 13.83 -16.09 -9.92
N SER A 196 13.93 -16.05 -11.23
CA SER A 196 15.07 -16.67 -11.91
C SER A 196 16.37 -15.92 -11.62
N GLY A 197 17.47 -16.68 -11.43
CA GLY A 197 18.80 -16.12 -11.17
C GLY A 197 19.30 -15.24 -12.32
N ASN A 198 18.91 -15.51 -13.56
CA ASN A 198 19.21 -14.65 -14.70
C ASN A 198 18.45 -13.32 -14.67
N VAL A 199 17.30 -13.21 -14.01
CA VAL A 199 16.69 -11.91 -13.74
C VAL A 199 17.58 -11.10 -12.80
N GLU A 200 18.29 -11.71 -11.87
CA GLU A 200 19.27 -11.00 -11.04
C GLU A 200 20.54 -10.65 -11.82
N ASP A 201 21.01 -11.49 -12.71
CA ASP A 201 22.15 -11.20 -13.60
C ASP A 201 21.76 -10.17 -14.68
N PHE A 202 20.56 -10.25 -15.23
CA PHE A 202 19.98 -9.23 -16.12
C PHE A 202 19.70 -7.92 -15.36
N LYS A 203 19.12 -7.98 -14.17
CA LYS A 203 19.01 -6.81 -13.28
C LYS A 203 20.39 -6.27 -12.94
N GLY A 204 21.36 -7.14 -12.72
CA GLY A 204 22.77 -6.78 -12.53
C GLY A 204 23.37 -6.07 -13.74
N LYS A 205 23.15 -6.56 -14.94
CA LYS A 205 23.60 -5.96 -16.21
C LYS A 205 22.84 -4.67 -16.53
N VAL A 206 21.53 -4.62 -16.32
CA VAL A 206 20.72 -3.38 -16.44
C VAL A 206 21.11 -2.37 -15.37
N GLU A 207 21.38 -2.81 -14.14
CA GLU A 207 21.88 -1.94 -13.07
C GLU A 207 23.32 -1.50 -13.32
N GLN A 208 24.16 -2.34 -13.93
CA GLN A 208 25.52 -2.00 -14.36
C GLN A 208 25.53 -1.00 -15.53
N HIS A 209 24.61 -1.17 -16.48
CA HIS A 209 24.38 -0.21 -17.56
C HIS A 209 23.81 1.12 -17.03
N LYS A 210 22.87 1.05 -16.09
CA LYS A 210 22.35 2.22 -15.37
C LYS A 210 23.40 2.84 -14.43
N ALA A 211 24.28 2.05 -13.82
CA ALA A 211 25.33 2.52 -12.92
C ALA A 211 26.48 3.19 -13.68
N ASN A 212 26.77 2.76 -14.90
CA ASN A 212 27.71 3.44 -15.79
C ASN A 212 27.20 4.82 -16.22
N ASN A 213 25.85 5.01 -16.19
CA ASN A 213 25.18 6.27 -16.52
C ASN A 213 24.68 7.06 -15.29
N SER A 214 24.99 6.63 -14.06
CA SER A 214 24.53 7.27 -12.82
C SER A 214 25.69 7.64 -11.90
N GLY A 215 25.64 8.88 -11.35
CA GLY A 215 26.68 9.43 -10.47
C GLY A 215 26.89 8.64 -9.16
N LEU A 216 27.98 8.95 -8.47
CA LEU A 216 28.50 8.36 -7.22
C LEU A 216 27.46 8.08 -6.12
N ARG A 217 26.35 8.84 -6.07
CA ARG A 217 25.27 8.66 -5.08
C ARG A 217 24.54 7.32 -5.20
N LYS A 218 24.35 6.79 -6.41
CA LYS A 218 23.63 5.53 -6.63
C LYS A 218 24.50 4.31 -6.32
N LYS A 219 25.81 4.43 -6.55
CA LYS A 219 26.79 3.41 -6.16
C LYS A 219 26.83 3.25 -4.63
N ALA A 220 26.79 4.35 -3.89
CA ALA A 220 26.74 4.34 -2.42
C ALA A 220 25.44 3.71 -1.87
N LEU A 221 24.30 3.92 -2.53
CA LEU A 221 23.04 3.32 -2.08
C LEU A 221 22.95 1.83 -2.34
N ASN A 222 23.41 1.37 -3.51
CA ASN A 222 23.43 -0.06 -3.83
C ASN A 222 24.36 -0.81 -2.87
N LEU A 223 25.46 -0.19 -2.48
CA LEU A 223 26.35 -0.72 -1.45
C LEU A 223 25.63 -0.75 -0.07
N ALA A 224 24.91 0.31 0.28
CA ALA A 224 24.14 0.37 1.52
C ALA A 224 23.04 -0.70 1.59
N LYS A 225 22.28 -0.91 0.50
CA LYS A 225 21.28 -2.00 0.40
C LYS A 225 21.92 -3.40 0.48
N LYS A 226 23.10 -3.59 -0.09
CA LYS A 226 23.84 -4.86 -0.04
C LYS A 226 24.35 -5.17 1.37
N ILE A 227 24.74 -4.13 2.11
CA ILE A 227 25.13 -4.22 3.53
C ILE A 227 23.89 -4.47 4.39
N GLU A 228 22.81 -3.76 4.14
CA GLU A 228 21.53 -3.87 4.86
C GLU A 228 20.96 -5.31 4.83
N ARG A 229 20.99 -5.98 3.68
CA ARG A 229 20.55 -7.39 3.52
C ARG A 229 21.35 -8.40 4.37
N LYS A 230 22.54 -8.02 4.83
CA LYS A 230 23.42 -8.87 5.67
C LYS A 230 23.31 -8.57 7.17
N LEU A 231 22.51 -7.57 7.54
CA LEU A 231 22.37 -7.13 8.93
C LEU A 231 21.12 -7.77 9.59
N PRO A 232 21.15 -7.99 10.91
CA PRO A 232 19.98 -8.42 11.66
C PRO A 232 18.80 -7.45 11.46
N PRO A 233 17.54 -7.93 11.45
CA PRO A 233 16.36 -7.09 11.14
C PRO A 233 16.25 -5.80 11.98
N ARG A 234 16.61 -5.87 13.28
CA ARG A 234 16.61 -4.69 14.17
C ARG A 234 17.63 -3.61 13.76
N THR A 235 18.80 -4.04 13.29
CA THR A 235 19.86 -3.12 12.83
C THR A 235 19.52 -2.54 11.46
N SER A 236 18.96 -3.35 10.57
CA SER A 236 18.45 -2.93 9.26
C SER A 236 17.36 -1.87 9.38
N ASN A 237 16.39 -2.07 10.29
CA ASN A 237 15.32 -1.10 10.53
C ASN A 237 15.84 0.24 11.09
N ARG A 238 16.87 0.22 11.95
CA ARG A 238 17.51 1.45 12.43
C ARG A 238 18.21 2.23 11.32
N ILE A 239 18.89 1.52 10.42
CA ILE A 239 19.58 2.14 9.27
C ILE A 239 18.56 2.70 8.26
N ARG A 240 17.43 2.00 8.01
CA ARG A 240 16.34 2.53 7.19
C ARG A 240 15.75 3.79 7.78
N LEU A 241 15.45 3.77 9.08
CA LEU A 241 14.94 4.95 9.78
C LEU A 241 15.89 6.13 9.67
N LEU A 242 17.20 5.89 9.78
CA LEU A 242 18.24 6.91 9.60
C LEU A 242 18.32 7.45 8.17
N ALA A 243 18.22 6.58 7.17
CA ALA A 243 18.21 6.94 5.76
C ALA A 243 16.94 7.72 5.37
N ASP A 244 15.78 7.35 5.92
CA ASP A 244 14.52 8.07 5.77
C ASP A 244 14.59 9.43 6.47
N THR A 245 15.15 9.47 7.68
CA THR A 245 15.38 10.69 8.48
C THR A 245 16.27 11.69 7.75
N LEU A 246 17.28 11.20 7.02
CA LEU A 246 18.18 12.02 6.20
C LEU A 246 17.59 12.39 4.81
N GLY A 247 16.38 11.92 4.50
CA GLY A 247 15.71 12.19 3.21
C GLY A 247 16.41 11.56 1.99
N ILE A 248 17.21 10.50 2.22
CA ILE A 248 18.01 9.85 1.18
C ILE A 248 17.14 8.93 0.32
N THR A 249 16.17 8.22 0.92
CA THR A 249 15.30 7.25 0.24
C THR A 249 14.39 7.89 -0.80
N GLY A 250 13.80 9.05 -0.50
CA GLY A 250 12.89 9.75 -1.44
C GLY A 250 13.58 10.34 -2.68
N LYS A 251 14.89 10.62 -2.60
CA LYS A 251 15.66 11.19 -3.74
C LYS A 251 16.12 10.14 -4.76
N LEU A 252 15.98 8.87 -4.45
CA LEU A 252 16.52 7.74 -5.22
C LEU A 252 15.50 7.07 -6.14
N THR A 253 14.21 7.16 -5.81
CA THR A 253 13.13 6.70 -6.69
C THR A 253 12.89 7.63 -7.88
N ALA A 254 13.39 8.87 -7.82
CA ALA A 254 13.21 9.89 -8.86
C ALA A 254 14.04 9.68 -10.15
N VAL A 255 14.97 8.71 -10.17
CA VAL A 255 15.97 8.61 -11.27
C VAL A 255 15.51 7.71 -12.43
N THR A 256 14.38 7.02 -12.33
CA THR A 256 13.96 6.01 -13.33
C THR A 256 12.68 6.35 -14.10
N SER A 257 12.12 7.55 -13.95
CA SER A 257 10.86 7.94 -14.56
C SER A 257 11.06 8.91 -15.74
N ASN A 258 10.09 8.85 -16.68
CA ASN A 258 9.95 9.74 -17.82
C ASN A 258 10.23 11.21 -17.43
N PRO A 259 11.01 11.98 -18.24
CA PRO A 259 11.32 13.38 -17.96
C PRO A 259 10.08 14.26 -17.70
N GLU A 260 8.96 13.98 -18.38
CA GLU A 260 7.72 14.69 -18.16
C GLU A 260 7.10 14.37 -16.80
N PHE A 261 7.10 13.10 -16.39
CA PHE A 261 6.69 12.70 -15.04
C PHE A 261 7.56 13.37 -13.96
N GLN A 262 8.88 13.49 -14.19
CA GLN A 262 9.78 14.16 -13.24
C GLN A 262 9.48 15.66 -13.14
N LYS A 263 9.18 16.32 -14.27
CA LYS A 263 8.78 17.74 -14.27
C LYS A 263 7.48 17.94 -13.50
N ARG A 264 6.45 17.13 -13.78
CA ARG A 264 5.16 17.15 -13.08
C ARG A 264 5.34 16.91 -11.58
N LYS A 265 6.09 15.85 -11.24
CA LYS A 265 6.41 15.53 -9.85
C LYS A 265 7.15 16.68 -9.15
N LYS A 266 8.12 17.31 -9.82
CA LYS A 266 8.83 18.44 -9.26
C LYS A 266 7.90 19.61 -8.98
N ILE A 267 6.99 19.95 -9.91
CA ILE A 267 6.00 21.00 -9.69
C ILE A 267 5.11 20.68 -8.49
N SER A 268 4.62 19.45 -8.39
CA SER A 268 3.81 19.00 -7.25
C SER A 268 4.58 19.07 -5.93
N ASP A 269 5.85 18.62 -5.91
CA ASP A 269 6.70 18.66 -4.71
C ASP A 269 7.01 20.13 -4.29
N ASP A 270 7.32 21.00 -5.25
CA ASP A 270 7.62 22.41 -4.99
C ASP A 270 6.36 23.18 -4.53
N LEU A 271 5.20 22.86 -5.10
CA LEU A 271 3.89 23.40 -4.68
C LEU A 271 3.58 23.00 -3.24
N GLN A 272 3.77 21.74 -2.90
CA GLN A 272 3.59 21.24 -1.53
C GLN A 272 4.56 21.92 -0.54
N LEU A 273 5.82 22.11 -0.92
CA LEU A 273 6.79 22.82 -0.08
C LEU A 273 6.41 24.28 0.14
N ALA A 274 5.91 24.98 -0.90
CA ALA A 274 5.42 26.35 -0.78
C ALA A 274 4.21 26.43 0.18
N ALA A 275 3.29 25.48 0.09
CA ALA A 275 2.14 25.36 0.98
C ALA A 275 2.55 25.12 2.44
N GLN A 276 3.43 24.15 2.67
CA GLN A 276 3.95 23.83 4.01
C GLN A 276 4.72 24.99 4.66
N ALA A 277 5.31 25.87 3.85
CA ALA A 277 6.00 27.06 4.30
C ALA A 277 5.09 28.30 4.45
N GLY A 278 3.80 28.18 4.16
CA GLY A 278 2.83 29.29 4.20
C GLY A 278 3.07 30.39 3.15
N GLN A 279 3.72 30.05 2.03
CA GLN A 279 4.05 30.97 0.93
C GLN A 279 2.85 31.12 -0.04
N VAL A 280 1.82 31.86 0.37
CA VAL A 280 0.51 31.94 -0.31
C VAL A 280 0.64 32.34 -1.77
N GLU A 281 1.34 33.42 -2.07
CA GLU A 281 1.49 33.94 -3.45
C GLU A 281 2.20 32.95 -4.36
N LYS A 282 3.30 32.38 -3.86
CA LYS A 282 4.07 31.38 -4.59
C LYS A 282 3.25 30.11 -4.84
N PHE A 283 2.51 29.65 -3.84
CA PHE A 283 1.63 28.49 -3.96
C PHE A 283 0.57 28.73 -5.05
N ASN A 284 -0.13 29.86 -5.00
CA ASN A 284 -1.19 30.19 -5.95
C ASN A 284 -0.65 30.29 -7.39
N ALA A 285 0.49 30.95 -7.59
CA ALA A 285 1.12 31.05 -8.90
C ALA A 285 1.50 29.67 -9.46
N MET A 286 2.05 28.80 -8.61
CA MET A 286 2.45 27.46 -9.00
C MET A 286 1.25 26.54 -9.25
N LYS A 287 0.19 26.65 -8.45
CA LYS A 287 -1.04 25.89 -8.62
C LYS A 287 -1.70 26.22 -9.95
N ASN A 288 -1.88 27.53 -10.25
CA ASN A 288 -2.47 27.97 -11.51
C ASN A 288 -1.65 27.47 -12.72
N LEU A 289 -0.32 27.62 -12.68
CA LEU A 289 0.56 27.13 -13.73
C LEU A 289 0.44 25.59 -13.92
N PHE A 290 0.28 24.85 -12.83
CA PHE A 290 0.15 23.39 -12.88
C PHE A 290 -1.17 22.96 -13.53
N GLU A 291 -2.27 23.62 -13.12
CA GLU A 291 -3.62 23.35 -13.64
C GLU A 291 -3.81 23.81 -15.10
N GLU A 292 -3.23 24.95 -15.48
CA GLU A 292 -3.26 25.44 -16.87
C GLU A 292 -2.44 24.55 -17.82
N LYS A 293 -1.30 24.08 -17.35
CA LYS A 293 -0.37 23.34 -18.20
C LYS A 293 -0.71 21.87 -18.35
N TYR A 294 -1.39 21.26 -17.37
CA TYR A 294 -1.60 19.82 -17.29
C TYR A 294 -3.03 19.47 -16.91
N LEU A 295 -3.59 18.47 -17.58
CA LEU A 295 -4.71 17.72 -17.03
C LEU A 295 -4.17 16.87 -15.86
N LEU A 296 -4.60 17.19 -14.63
CA LEU A 296 -4.11 16.53 -13.42
C LEU A 296 -4.67 15.13 -13.29
N THR A 297 -3.81 14.20 -12.92
CA THR A 297 -4.23 12.86 -12.48
C THR A 297 -4.89 12.94 -11.10
N GLN A 298 -5.66 11.91 -10.71
CA GLN A 298 -6.27 11.85 -9.38
C GLN A 298 -5.23 11.99 -8.25
N ALA A 299 -4.05 11.39 -8.41
CA ALA A 299 -2.98 11.50 -7.42
C ALA A 299 -2.43 12.94 -7.31
N GLU A 300 -2.35 13.67 -8.41
CA GLU A 300 -1.93 15.08 -8.42
C GLU A 300 -3.02 15.98 -7.84
N MET A 301 -4.30 15.76 -8.17
CA MET A 301 -5.43 16.46 -7.55
C MET A 301 -5.44 16.26 -6.03
N ASN A 302 -5.24 15.03 -5.57
CA ASN A 302 -5.14 14.71 -4.14
C ASN A 302 -3.95 15.43 -3.48
N SER A 303 -2.81 15.53 -4.18
CA SER A 303 -1.64 16.28 -3.68
C SER A 303 -1.89 17.78 -3.60
N VAL A 304 -2.59 18.36 -4.57
CA VAL A 304 -3.01 19.77 -4.56
C VAL A 304 -3.99 20.03 -3.40
N SER A 305 -4.98 19.15 -3.21
CA SER A 305 -5.94 19.25 -2.09
C SER A 305 -5.24 19.22 -0.73
N ALA A 306 -4.33 18.27 -0.52
CA ALA A 306 -3.51 18.23 0.70
C ALA A 306 -2.66 19.51 0.87
N SER A 307 -2.14 20.06 -0.24
CA SER A 307 -1.35 21.28 -0.20
C SER A 307 -2.17 22.52 0.19
N ILE A 308 -3.43 22.58 -0.24
CA ILE A 308 -4.37 23.62 0.22
C ILE A 308 -4.54 23.52 1.74
N SER A 309 -4.68 22.33 2.27
CA SER A 309 -4.81 22.10 3.72
C SER A 309 -3.54 22.46 4.50
N PHE A 310 -2.35 22.12 3.99
CA PHE A 310 -1.09 22.59 4.58
C PHE A 310 -1.02 24.11 4.61
N LEU A 311 -1.37 24.76 3.50
CA LEU A 311 -1.36 26.23 3.38
C LEU A 311 -2.32 26.86 4.39
N HIS A 312 -3.53 26.30 4.56
CA HIS A 312 -4.51 26.80 5.53
C HIS A 312 -3.90 26.92 6.93
N TYR A 313 -3.20 25.89 7.43
CA TYR A 313 -2.59 25.92 8.75
C TYR A 313 -1.33 26.79 8.82
N ALA A 314 -0.54 26.86 7.74
CA ALA A 314 0.72 27.59 7.68
C ALA A 314 0.57 29.09 7.37
N SER A 315 -0.62 29.55 6.94
CA SER A 315 -0.86 30.92 6.51
C SER A 315 -1.66 31.78 7.50
N LYS A 316 -1.88 31.31 8.73
CA LYS A 316 -2.52 32.12 9.77
C LYS A 316 -1.84 33.50 9.89
N PRO A 317 -2.59 34.60 10.17
CA PRO A 317 -2.03 35.92 10.32
C PRO A 317 -1.28 36.06 11.65
N SER A 318 -0.10 35.47 11.74
CA SER A 318 0.75 35.50 12.92
C SER A 318 2.23 35.64 12.55
N SER A 319 2.99 36.37 13.36
CA SER A 319 4.45 36.48 13.19
C SER A 319 5.20 35.25 13.75
N SER A 320 4.54 34.48 14.65
CA SER A 320 5.11 33.28 15.28
C SER A 320 4.56 32.00 14.67
N SER A 321 5.34 30.93 14.80
CA SER A 321 4.96 29.61 14.30
C SER A 321 5.39 28.51 15.25
N ILE A 322 4.67 27.39 15.20
CA ILE A 322 5.05 26.14 15.84
C ILE A 322 5.22 25.07 14.78
N ASN A 323 6.19 24.19 14.99
CA ASN A 323 6.35 22.99 14.15
C ASN A 323 5.52 21.86 14.78
N LEU A 324 4.70 21.21 13.95
CA LEU A 324 3.88 20.07 14.36
C LEU A 324 4.21 18.87 13.48
N ALA A 325 4.47 17.73 14.11
CA ALA A 325 4.68 16.47 13.41
C ALA A 325 3.40 15.67 13.36
N TRP A 326 2.92 15.34 12.14
CA TRP A 326 1.81 14.41 11.95
C TRP A 326 1.99 13.57 10.68
N TRP A 327 1.25 12.48 10.58
CA TRP A 327 1.26 11.60 9.41
C TRP A 327 0.31 12.16 8.34
N ALA A 328 0.83 12.69 7.24
CA ALA A 328 0.02 13.42 6.27
C ALA A 328 -0.43 12.59 5.05
N LYS A 329 0.06 11.36 4.91
CA LYS A 329 -0.24 10.48 3.76
C LYS A 329 -1.16 9.32 4.15
N PRO A 330 -1.88 8.69 3.20
CA PRO A 330 -1.96 9.05 1.77
C PRO A 330 -2.71 10.37 1.53
N PHE A 331 -2.43 11.04 0.40
CA PHE A 331 -3.17 12.24 0.03
C PHE A 331 -4.54 11.88 -0.57
N PRO A 332 -5.59 12.74 -0.40
CA PRO A 332 -5.58 14.10 0.13
C PRO A 332 -5.36 14.19 1.64
N GLY A 333 -5.45 13.09 2.37
CA GLY A 333 -5.30 12.96 3.81
C GLY A 333 -6.21 11.87 4.37
N ASN A 334 -5.91 11.40 5.56
CA ASN A 334 -6.78 10.52 6.34
C ASN A 334 -7.34 11.33 7.51
N PHE A 335 -8.65 11.32 7.68
CA PHE A 335 -9.37 12.06 8.73
C PHE A 335 -8.62 12.09 10.07
N GLY A 336 -8.29 10.90 10.60
CA GLY A 336 -7.65 10.79 11.91
C GLY A 336 -6.32 11.52 12.01
N ASP A 337 -5.46 11.37 11.01
CA ASP A 337 -4.13 11.98 11.03
C ASP A 337 -4.20 13.52 10.92
N TRP A 338 -5.18 14.04 10.17
CA TRP A 338 -5.37 15.47 9.96
C TRP A 338 -6.15 16.17 11.09
N LEU A 339 -6.67 15.41 12.06
CA LEU A 339 -7.11 16.00 13.33
C LEU A 339 -5.94 16.65 14.09
N SER A 340 -4.69 16.18 13.93
CA SER A 340 -3.52 16.78 14.58
C SER A 340 -3.38 18.28 14.32
N PRO A 341 -3.23 18.75 13.04
CA PRO A 341 -3.13 20.19 12.78
C PRO A 341 -4.43 20.94 13.08
N LEU A 342 -5.60 20.34 12.92
CA LEU A 342 -6.88 20.94 13.27
C LEU A 342 -6.94 21.29 14.76
N ILE A 343 -6.67 20.33 15.63
CA ILE A 343 -6.74 20.50 17.08
C ILE A 343 -5.70 21.52 17.54
N VAL A 344 -4.45 21.32 17.14
CA VAL A 344 -3.37 22.25 17.54
C VAL A 344 -3.66 23.67 17.06
N SER A 345 -4.14 23.83 15.83
CA SER A 345 -4.50 25.12 15.27
C SER A 345 -5.66 25.80 16.00
N HIS A 346 -6.57 25.04 16.61
CA HIS A 346 -7.67 25.60 17.41
C HIS A 346 -7.16 26.26 18.71
N TYR A 347 -6.17 25.66 19.35
CA TYR A 347 -5.66 26.10 20.65
C TYR A 347 -4.47 27.09 20.54
N THR A 348 -4.13 27.58 19.37
CA THR A 348 -3.06 28.58 19.19
C THR A 348 -3.35 29.55 18.05
N ASP A 349 -2.94 30.81 18.24
CA ASP A 349 -2.94 31.82 17.18
C ASP A 349 -1.69 31.74 16.30
N LYS A 350 -0.72 30.91 16.65
CA LYS A 350 0.51 30.74 15.87
C LYS A 350 0.24 29.97 14.58
N LYS A 351 1.07 30.20 13.54
CA LYS A 351 1.10 29.37 12.34
C LYS A 351 1.48 27.94 12.71
N VAL A 352 0.80 26.94 12.15
CA VAL A 352 1.14 25.53 12.33
C VAL A 352 1.90 25.03 11.10
N ILE A 353 3.19 24.82 11.28
CA ILE A 353 4.10 24.41 10.21
C ILE A 353 4.31 22.89 10.24
N PHE A 354 4.12 22.26 9.09
CA PHE A 354 4.29 20.82 8.97
C PHE A 354 5.74 20.39 9.20
N GLN A 355 5.94 19.51 10.16
CA GLN A 355 7.19 18.77 10.37
C GLN A 355 6.97 17.31 9.99
N SER A 356 7.68 16.83 8.98
CA SER A 356 7.59 15.40 8.62
C SER A 356 8.08 14.52 9.79
N PRO A 357 7.29 13.55 10.28
CA PRO A 357 7.71 12.66 11.36
C PRO A 357 8.98 11.87 11.04
N VAL A 358 9.15 11.48 9.77
CA VAL A 358 10.28 10.66 9.31
C VAL A 358 11.56 11.45 9.04
N ARG A 359 11.49 12.79 8.94
CA ARG A 359 12.67 13.63 8.69
C ARG A 359 13.32 14.09 10.00
N LEU A 360 14.61 14.37 9.93
CA LEU A 360 15.32 15.00 11.04
C LEU A 360 14.65 16.34 11.40
N ALA A 361 14.33 16.55 12.68
CA ALA A 361 13.81 17.81 13.19
C ALA A 361 14.94 18.54 13.91
N ILE A 362 15.32 19.71 13.38
CA ILE A 362 16.36 20.55 13.99
C ILE A 362 15.75 21.44 15.08
N LYS A 363 14.51 21.89 14.87
CA LYS A 363 13.78 22.74 15.81
C LYS A 363 12.88 21.91 16.71
N ASP A 364 12.56 22.48 17.87
CA ASP A 364 11.53 21.91 18.73
C ASP A 364 10.20 21.85 17.97
N HIS A 365 9.45 20.78 18.23
CA HIS A 365 8.20 20.51 17.55
C HIS A 365 7.27 19.70 18.44
N MET A 366 5.97 19.93 18.26
CA MET A 366 4.96 19.08 18.88
C MET A 366 4.77 17.78 18.09
N ILE A 367 4.50 16.71 18.79
CA ILE A 367 3.99 15.46 18.24
C ILE A 367 2.79 15.05 19.10
N GLY A 368 1.64 14.92 18.47
CA GLY A 368 0.38 14.77 19.19
C GLY A 368 -0.35 13.48 18.84
N LEU A 369 -1.41 13.59 18.12
CA LEU A 369 -2.37 12.54 17.81
C LEU A 369 -1.78 11.40 16.96
N GLY A 370 -2.36 10.21 17.12
CA GLY A 370 -2.05 9.04 16.30
C GLY A 370 -1.03 8.08 16.93
N SER A 371 -0.83 6.93 16.28
CA SER A 371 0.14 5.91 16.73
C SER A 371 1.54 6.16 16.14
N ILE A 372 2.02 7.38 16.24
CA ILE A 372 3.30 7.85 15.66
C ILE A 372 4.42 8.01 16.70
N GLY A 373 4.25 7.46 17.88
CA GLY A 373 5.23 7.54 18.98
C GLY A 373 6.63 7.06 18.60
N ARG A 374 6.77 6.12 17.65
CA ARG A 374 8.08 5.67 17.14
C ARG A 374 8.93 6.79 16.51
N PHE A 375 8.31 7.93 16.18
CA PHE A 375 8.96 9.08 15.57
C PHE A 375 9.28 10.20 16.55
N ILE A 376 9.04 10.01 17.85
CA ILE A 376 9.43 10.93 18.91
C ILE A 376 10.95 11.14 18.88
N LYS A 377 11.38 12.38 18.90
CA LYS A 377 12.78 12.81 18.85
C LYS A 377 13.18 13.50 20.16
N PRO A 378 14.49 13.64 20.44
CA PRO A 378 14.97 14.31 21.64
C PRO A 378 14.40 15.70 21.90
N ASN A 379 14.07 16.43 20.85
CA ASN A 379 13.48 17.77 20.87
C ASN A 379 11.97 17.79 20.58
N SER A 380 11.27 16.68 20.75
CA SER A 380 9.81 16.63 20.66
C SER A 380 9.15 17.06 21.95
N VAL A 381 8.07 17.83 21.86
CA VAL A 381 7.07 18.03 22.88
C VAL A 381 5.92 17.06 22.60
N VAL A 382 5.76 16.09 23.48
CA VAL A 382 4.84 14.95 23.27
C VAL A 382 3.52 15.19 23.99
N VAL A 383 2.40 15.17 23.23
CA VAL A 383 1.06 15.39 23.79
C VAL A 383 0.07 14.41 23.17
N GLY A 384 -0.24 13.34 23.90
CA GLY A 384 -1.32 12.42 23.55
C GLY A 384 -1.02 11.37 22.46
N THR A 385 0.15 11.42 21.78
CA THR A 385 0.52 10.36 20.82
C THR A 385 0.71 9.01 21.51
N GLY A 386 0.42 7.94 20.79
CA GLY A 386 0.65 6.58 21.24
C GLY A 386 1.57 5.78 20.33
N ILE A 387 1.73 4.51 20.65
CA ILE A 387 2.51 3.54 19.89
C ILE A 387 1.59 2.52 19.17
N SER A 388 2.10 1.88 18.15
CA SER A 388 1.43 0.78 17.43
C SER A 388 1.97 -0.60 17.80
N THR A 389 3.11 -0.66 18.49
CA THR A 389 3.75 -1.86 19.04
C THR A 389 4.57 -1.45 20.27
N ASP A 390 4.70 -2.32 21.24
CA ASP A 390 5.51 -2.10 22.45
C ASP A 390 6.98 -2.52 22.30
N GLU A 391 7.34 -3.13 21.19
CA GLU A 391 8.73 -3.47 20.84
C GLU A 391 9.53 -2.25 20.35
N LEU A 392 9.38 -1.10 20.99
CA LEU A 392 10.02 0.16 20.61
C LEU A 392 10.92 0.68 21.72
N THR A 393 11.93 1.47 21.33
CA THR A 393 12.66 2.34 22.24
C THR A 393 12.33 3.78 21.89
N LEU A 394 11.76 4.52 22.84
CA LEU A 394 11.35 5.90 22.67
C LEU A 394 12.47 6.88 23.12
N ALA A 395 12.42 8.11 22.62
CA ALA A 395 13.43 9.13 22.95
C ALA A 395 13.29 9.57 24.43
N LYS A 396 14.23 9.16 25.28
CA LYS A 396 14.19 9.42 26.73
C LYS A 396 14.25 10.90 27.12
N SER A 397 14.84 11.75 26.28
CA SER A 397 15.04 13.18 26.53
C SER A 397 13.95 14.07 25.93
N ALA A 398 12.95 13.51 25.25
CA ALA A 398 11.80 14.27 24.78
C ALA A 398 10.98 14.82 25.96
N LYS A 399 10.29 15.91 25.75
CA LYS A 399 9.43 16.51 26.77
C LYS A 399 8.03 15.87 26.70
N TYR A 400 7.78 14.91 27.54
CA TYR A 400 6.50 14.22 27.65
C TYR A 400 5.54 15.01 28.54
N VAL A 401 4.50 15.58 27.97
CA VAL A 401 3.41 16.26 28.69
C VAL A 401 2.29 15.26 28.97
N SER A 402 1.87 14.53 27.95
CA SER A 402 0.93 13.42 28.06
C SER A 402 1.19 12.41 26.94
N VAL A 403 0.66 11.21 27.08
CA VAL A 403 0.62 10.17 26.04
C VAL A 403 -0.78 9.59 25.92
N ARG A 404 -1.06 8.84 24.88
CA ARG A 404 -2.39 8.30 24.64
C ARG A 404 -2.91 7.45 25.79
N GLY A 405 -2.07 6.63 26.40
CA GLY A 405 -2.46 5.78 27.53
C GLY A 405 -1.30 5.14 28.27
N PRO A 406 -1.61 4.30 29.27
CA PRO A 406 -0.63 3.69 30.18
C PRO A 406 0.36 2.75 29.49
N VAL A 407 -0.03 2.08 28.37
CA VAL A 407 0.88 1.20 27.64
C VAL A 407 2.01 2.01 27.01
N THR A 408 1.68 3.14 26.37
CA THR A 408 2.70 4.07 25.85
C THR A 408 3.57 4.63 26.97
N ALA A 409 2.99 5.03 28.11
CA ALA A 409 3.73 5.54 29.28
C ALA A 409 4.72 4.51 29.84
N ARG A 410 4.31 3.25 29.92
CA ARG A 410 5.19 2.14 30.31
C ARG A 410 6.41 2.04 29.39
N VAL A 411 6.20 2.06 28.07
CA VAL A 411 7.31 1.98 27.09
C VAL A 411 8.23 3.21 27.17
N VAL A 412 7.69 4.42 27.45
CA VAL A 412 8.52 5.62 27.75
C VAL A 412 9.45 5.35 28.92
N LYS A 413 8.90 4.84 30.04
CA LYS A 413 9.67 4.55 31.25
C LYS A 413 10.72 3.45 31.02
N GLU A 414 10.35 2.35 30.35
CA GLU A 414 11.26 1.26 29.98
C GLU A 414 12.38 1.72 29.04
N SER A 415 12.14 2.76 28.25
CA SER A 415 13.14 3.41 27.40
C SER A 415 14.09 4.35 28.17
N GLY A 416 13.91 4.49 29.50
CA GLY A 416 14.69 5.40 30.36
C GLY A 416 14.18 6.84 30.34
N GLY A 417 12.94 7.07 29.86
CA GLY A 417 12.26 8.36 29.89
C GLY A 417 11.58 8.64 31.25
N PRO A 418 10.88 9.78 31.37
CA PRO A 418 10.18 10.16 32.60
C PRO A 418 8.93 9.30 32.82
N THR A 419 8.42 9.31 34.06
CA THR A 419 7.06 8.82 34.34
C THR A 419 6.06 9.81 33.76
N VAL A 420 5.03 9.29 33.09
CA VAL A 420 3.95 10.08 32.47
C VAL A 420 2.62 9.58 33.04
N ASP A 421 1.91 10.48 33.72
CA ASP A 421 0.66 10.15 34.42
C ASP A 421 -0.57 10.86 33.82
N SER A 422 -0.39 11.68 32.77
CA SER A 422 -1.47 12.31 32.01
C SER A 422 -1.73 11.54 30.71
N PHE A 423 -2.99 11.15 30.48
CA PHE A 423 -3.39 10.29 29.38
C PHE A 423 -4.55 10.87 28.59
N GLY A 424 -4.60 10.52 27.31
CA GLY A 424 -5.71 10.79 26.41
C GLY A 424 -5.24 11.09 25.00
N ASP A 425 -6.04 10.66 24.03
CA ASP A 425 -5.85 10.99 22.63
C ASP A 425 -6.48 12.35 22.34
N PRO A 426 -5.76 13.33 21.78
CA PRO A 426 -6.31 14.66 21.48
C PRO A 426 -7.54 14.63 20.58
N GLY A 427 -7.77 13.58 19.80
CA GLY A 427 -8.95 13.39 18.96
C GLY A 427 -10.29 13.52 19.72
N VAL A 428 -10.29 13.27 21.04
CA VAL A 428 -11.50 13.43 21.88
C VAL A 428 -11.98 14.88 21.97
N LEU A 429 -11.12 15.87 21.65
CA LEU A 429 -11.45 17.29 21.70
C LEU A 429 -12.26 17.79 20.51
N ILE A 430 -12.56 16.92 19.53
CA ILE A 430 -13.25 17.33 18.30
C ILE A 430 -14.64 17.93 18.58
N SER A 431 -15.35 17.48 19.62
CA SER A 431 -16.65 18.04 20.02
C SER A 431 -16.55 19.45 20.64
N ARG A 432 -15.39 19.85 21.16
CA ARG A 432 -15.13 21.23 21.60
C ARG A 432 -14.79 22.17 20.45
N ILE A 433 -14.16 21.61 19.40
CA ILE A 433 -13.77 22.39 18.21
C ILE A 433 -15.00 22.62 17.31
N PHE A 434 -15.79 21.60 17.10
CA PHE A 434 -17.04 21.66 16.35
C PHE A 434 -18.23 21.27 17.24
N PRO A 435 -18.74 22.17 18.05
CA PRO A 435 -19.91 21.86 18.90
C PRO A 435 -21.13 21.61 18.02
N VAL A 436 -21.57 20.34 17.99
CA VAL A 436 -22.78 19.90 17.27
C VAL A 436 -23.74 19.33 18.29
N GLU A 437 -24.96 19.85 18.32
CA GLU A 437 -26.04 19.29 19.14
C GLU A 437 -26.72 18.15 18.40
N ARG A 438 -26.69 16.97 19.00
CA ARG A 438 -27.32 15.78 18.44
C ARG A 438 -28.80 15.72 18.90
N THR A 439 -29.70 16.32 18.12
CA THR A 439 -31.13 16.42 18.52
C THR A 439 -32.02 15.42 17.80
N LYS A 440 -31.83 15.21 16.50
CA LYS A 440 -32.66 14.30 15.69
C LYS A 440 -31.78 13.54 14.69
N THR A 441 -32.00 12.26 14.63
CA THR A 441 -31.29 11.36 13.71
C THR A 441 -32.19 10.95 12.53
N ASN A 442 -31.57 10.39 11.49
CA ASN A 442 -32.22 10.09 10.22
C ASN A 442 -32.70 8.63 10.09
N GLY A 443 -32.58 7.82 11.16
CA GLY A 443 -32.94 6.41 11.16
C GLY A 443 -31.98 5.49 10.41
N ARG A 444 -30.80 5.98 9.97
CA ARG A 444 -29.84 5.25 9.14
C ARG A 444 -28.51 5.00 9.89
N VAL A 445 -27.71 4.12 9.33
CA VAL A 445 -26.38 3.75 9.85
C VAL A 445 -25.29 4.29 8.93
N ALA A 446 -24.33 5.01 9.47
CA ALA A 446 -23.13 5.40 8.70
C ALA A 446 -22.06 4.32 8.80
N LEU A 447 -21.45 3.97 7.68
CA LEU A 447 -20.22 3.17 7.62
C LEU A 447 -19.05 4.07 7.28
N VAL A 448 -17.98 4.06 8.10
CA VAL A 448 -16.71 4.73 7.77
C VAL A 448 -15.57 3.74 7.90
N ARG A 449 -15.03 3.27 6.77
CA ARG A 449 -13.94 2.32 6.76
C ARG A 449 -12.57 2.99 6.92
N HIS A 450 -11.66 2.32 7.62
CA HIS A 450 -10.25 2.67 7.56
C HIS A 450 -9.76 2.64 6.10
N PHE A 451 -8.85 3.52 5.71
CA PHE A 451 -8.42 3.65 4.31
C PHE A 451 -7.83 2.37 3.71
N THR A 452 -7.20 1.50 4.52
CA THR A 452 -6.72 0.18 4.08
C THR A 452 -7.85 -0.80 3.79
N HIS A 453 -9.03 -0.58 4.37
CA HIS A 453 -10.21 -1.41 4.18
C HIS A 453 -11.12 -0.96 3.01
N LYS A 454 -10.88 0.22 2.44
CA LYS A 454 -11.68 0.74 1.30
C LYS A 454 -11.75 -0.20 0.10
N PRO A 455 -10.66 -0.93 -0.27
CA PRO A 455 -10.71 -1.87 -1.40
C PRO A 455 -11.51 -3.16 -1.13
N ILE A 456 -11.86 -3.46 0.12
CA ILE A 456 -12.58 -4.69 0.46
C ILE A 456 -14.03 -4.58 -0.06
N PRO A 457 -14.51 -5.50 -0.90
CA PRO A 457 -15.88 -5.48 -1.34
C PRO A 457 -16.82 -5.85 -0.19
N LEU A 458 -17.84 -5.04 0.06
CA LEU A 458 -18.86 -5.27 1.08
C LEU A 458 -20.24 -5.30 0.46
N SER A 459 -21.13 -6.13 1.00
CA SER A 459 -22.57 -6.10 0.73
C SER A 459 -23.25 -5.28 1.82
N LEU A 460 -23.59 -4.03 1.50
CA LEU A 460 -24.21 -3.13 2.49
C LEU A 460 -25.70 -3.39 2.64
N ASP A 461 -26.22 -3.16 3.84
CA ASP A 461 -27.66 -3.09 4.08
C ASP A 461 -28.25 -1.82 3.44
N ALA A 462 -29.50 -1.86 2.99
CA ALA A 462 -30.18 -0.73 2.36
C ALA A 462 -30.32 0.49 3.28
N ASN A 463 -30.23 0.28 4.59
CA ASN A 463 -30.28 1.32 5.63
C ASN A 463 -28.91 1.93 5.93
N MET A 464 -27.84 1.55 5.21
CA MET A 464 -26.48 2.02 5.45
C MET A 464 -26.00 2.96 4.35
N ASP A 465 -25.25 3.98 4.77
CA ASP A 465 -24.52 4.88 3.87
C ASP A 465 -23.02 4.82 4.18
N GLU A 466 -22.19 4.59 3.15
CA GLU A 466 -20.74 4.66 3.32
C GLU A 466 -20.24 6.08 3.12
N LEU A 467 -19.59 6.64 4.15
CA LEU A 467 -18.95 7.95 4.12
C LEU A 467 -17.43 7.83 3.89
N ASP A 468 -16.88 8.81 3.24
CA ASP A 468 -15.44 8.78 2.94
C ASP A 468 -14.61 9.23 4.15
N ILE A 469 -13.41 8.64 4.29
CA ILE A 469 -12.42 8.97 5.32
C ILE A 469 -11.26 9.81 4.77
N PHE A 470 -11.18 9.94 3.43
CA PHE A 470 -10.10 10.69 2.79
C PHE A 470 -10.39 12.18 2.78
N MET A 471 -9.78 12.89 3.71
CA MET A 471 -9.88 14.35 3.83
C MET A 471 -8.71 14.94 4.59
N SER A 472 -8.48 16.24 4.42
CA SER A 472 -7.43 16.99 5.11
C SER A 472 -7.86 18.40 5.48
N HIS A 473 -8.83 19.00 4.75
CA HIS A 473 -9.28 20.36 4.98
C HIS A 473 -10.22 20.44 6.20
N PRO A 474 -10.12 21.48 7.03
CA PRO A 474 -11.00 21.64 8.21
C PRO A 474 -12.48 21.60 7.87
N ASP A 475 -12.89 22.19 6.74
CA ASP A 475 -14.30 22.21 6.34
C ASP A 475 -14.83 20.82 5.98
N ASP A 476 -14.00 19.98 5.33
CA ASP A 476 -14.37 18.60 5.01
C ASP A 476 -14.47 17.76 6.30
N ILE A 477 -13.53 17.96 7.24
CA ILE A 477 -13.55 17.32 8.55
C ILE A 477 -14.82 17.74 9.31
N LYS A 478 -15.15 19.04 9.31
CA LYS A 478 -16.38 19.56 9.92
C LYS A 478 -17.62 18.94 9.29
N ALA A 479 -17.70 18.90 7.97
CA ALA A 479 -18.82 18.33 7.24
C ALA A 479 -19.03 16.84 7.58
N LEU A 480 -17.94 16.04 7.68
CA LEU A 480 -18.05 14.66 8.11
C LEU A 480 -18.56 14.55 9.55
N VAL A 481 -18.04 15.36 10.47
CA VAL A 481 -18.49 15.38 11.88
C VAL A 481 -19.96 15.74 11.98
N GLU A 482 -20.42 16.76 11.26
CA GLU A 482 -21.82 17.14 11.19
C GLU A 482 -22.68 16.01 10.63
N ALA A 483 -22.25 15.36 9.54
CA ALA A 483 -22.93 14.22 8.96
C ALA A 483 -23.04 13.06 9.97
N LEU A 484 -21.94 12.66 10.64
CA LEU A 484 -21.96 11.56 11.62
C LEU A 484 -23.01 11.79 12.74
N ASN A 485 -23.21 13.05 13.15
CA ASN A 485 -24.19 13.39 14.17
C ASN A 485 -25.65 13.24 13.71
N THR A 486 -25.91 13.10 12.41
CA THR A 486 -27.25 12.88 11.87
C THR A 486 -27.66 11.39 11.81
N TYR A 487 -26.73 10.45 11.92
CA TYR A 487 -27.00 9.02 11.86
C TYR A 487 -27.37 8.45 13.23
N ASP A 488 -28.21 7.43 13.26
CA ASP A 488 -28.61 6.73 14.50
C ASP A 488 -27.38 6.08 15.15
N ARG A 489 -26.55 5.45 14.34
CA ARG A 489 -25.29 4.85 14.75
C ARG A 489 -24.24 4.90 13.66
N VAL A 490 -23.00 4.67 14.06
CA VAL A 490 -21.84 4.58 13.17
C VAL A 490 -21.21 3.19 13.29
N VAL A 491 -20.88 2.59 12.17
CA VAL A 491 -20.02 1.40 12.08
C VAL A 491 -18.69 1.84 11.50
N THR A 492 -17.59 1.51 12.15
CA THR A 492 -16.28 1.95 11.66
C THR A 492 -15.18 0.93 11.93
N SER A 493 -14.23 0.85 11.03
CA SER A 493 -12.96 0.17 11.26
C SER A 493 -11.79 1.15 11.49
N ALA A 494 -12.09 2.45 11.62
CA ALA A 494 -11.14 3.52 11.84
C ALA A 494 -11.17 4.04 13.27
N MET A 495 -10.05 3.91 13.98
CA MET A 495 -9.96 4.29 15.39
C MET A 495 -10.39 5.73 15.67
N HIS A 496 -9.97 6.71 14.85
CA HIS A 496 -10.30 8.11 15.12
C HIS A 496 -11.75 8.49 14.79
N ILE A 497 -12.42 7.75 13.93
CA ILE A 497 -13.88 7.85 13.78
C ILE A 497 -14.57 7.35 15.04
N PHE A 498 -14.11 6.22 15.59
CA PHE A 498 -14.62 5.70 16.86
C PHE A 498 -14.40 6.70 18.01
N ILE A 499 -13.20 7.28 18.13
CA ILE A 499 -12.87 8.34 19.10
C ILE A 499 -13.81 9.56 18.92
N THR A 500 -14.04 9.97 17.67
CA THR A 500 -14.98 11.05 17.34
C THR A 500 -16.40 10.71 17.83
N CYS A 501 -16.89 9.50 17.57
CA CYS A 501 -18.20 9.08 18.06
C CYS A 501 -18.29 9.15 19.59
N GLN A 502 -17.26 8.71 20.29
CA GLN A 502 -17.21 8.80 21.76
C GLN A 502 -17.15 10.25 22.25
N SER A 503 -16.51 11.17 21.52
CA SER A 503 -16.47 12.59 21.85
C SER A 503 -17.87 13.23 21.83
N TYR A 504 -18.74 12.82 20.90
CA TYR A 504 -20.12 13.32 20.79
C TYR A 504 -21.15 12.45 21.53
N GLY A 505 -20.82 11.23 21.92
CA GLY A 505 -21.77 10.24 22.42
C GLY A 505 -22.65 9.66 21.30
N ILE A 506 -22.07 9.44 20.12
CA ILE A 506 -22.73 8.76 19.00
C ILE A 506 -22.59 7.25 19.21
N PRO A 507 -23.68 6.47 19.20
CA PRO A 507 -23.60 5.02 19.26
C PRO A 507 -22.71 4.47 18.14
N CYS A 508 -21.68 3.70 18.47
CA CYS A 508 -20.67 3.30 17.50
C CYS A 508 -20.22 1.84 17.69
N ALA A 509 -20.18 1.09 16.59
CA ALA A 509 -19.57 -0.24 16.52
C ALA A 509 -18.17 -0.11 15.90
N LEU A 510 -17.14 -0.47 16.67
CA LEU A 510 -15.78 -0.60 16.16
C LEU A 510 -15.57 -2.03 15.65
N VAL A 511 -15.31 -2.17 14.36
CA VAL A 511 -15.23 -3.47 13.69
C VAL A 511 -13.89 -3.70 13.00
N THR A 512 -13.58 -4.96 12.75
CA THR A 512 -12.59 -5.40 11.75
C THR A 512 -13.26 -6.42 10.83
N PHE A 513 -12.68 -6.69 9.67
CA PHE A 513 -13.29 -7.59 8.69
C PHE A 513 -12.62 -8.96 8.76
N GLU A 514 -13.43 -10.02 8.79
CA GLU A 514 -12.96 -11.40 8.79
C GLU A 514 -12.04 -11.67 7.59
N GLY A 515 -10.85 -12.20 7.86
CA GLY A 515 -9.81 -12.43 6.87
C GLY A 515 -8.95 -11.20 6.50
N PHE A 516 -9.21 -10.05 7.13
CA PHE A 516 -8.47 -8.80 6.90
C PHE A 516 -8.01 -8.13 8.21
N GLU A 517 -7.96 -8.88 9.30
CA GLU A 517 -7.63 -8.39 10.65
C GLU A 517 -6.26 -7.69 10.70
N ASP A 518 -5.29 -8.20 9.95
CA ASP A 518 -3.92 -7.68 9.88
C ASP A 518 -3.73 -6.51 8.90
N SER A 519 -4.79 -6.06 8.23
CA SER A 519 -4.71 -5.00 7.22
C SER A 519 -4.50 -3.60 7.81
N VAL A 520 -4.78 -3.43 9.11
CA VAL A 520 -4.51 -2.20 9.85
C VAL A 520 -3.21 -2.33 10.63
N HIS A 521 -2.26 -1.44 10.38
CA HIS A 521 -0.93 -1.47 10.97
C HIS A 521 -0.93 -1.52 12.51
N GLY A 522 -0.13 -2.45 13.07
CA GLY A 522 0.10 -2.64 14.50
C GLY A 522 -0.48 -3.95 15.04
N ASN A 523 -0.11 -4.29 16.27
CA ASN A 523 -0.51 -5.52 16.96
C ASN A 523 -1.76 -5.37 17.87
N GLY A 524 -2.62 -4.38 17.61
CA GLY A 524 -3.83 -4.13 18.42
C GLY A 524 -3.62 -3.30 19.70
N ILE A 525 -2.41 -3.13 20.18
CA ILE A 525 -2.06 -2.37 21.40
C ILE A 525 -2.72 -0.98 21.46
N LYS A 526 -2.86 -0.32 20.30
CA LYS A 526 -3.41 1.04 20.22
C LYS A 526 -4.82 1.15 20.80
N TYR A 527 -5.63 0.12 20.73
CA TYR A 527 -7.00 0.12 21.21
C TYR A 527 -7.04 0.04 22.75
N GLY A 528 -6.28 -0.89 23.33
CA GLY A 528 -6.16 -1.02 24.79
C GLY A 528 -5.47 0.20 25.44
N ASP A 529 -4.43 0.75 24.78
CA ASP A 529 -3.75 1.95 25.24
C ASP A 529 -4.69 3.16 25.29
N TYR A 530 -5.51 3.35 24.27
CA TYR A 530 -6.53 4.40 24.24
C TYR A 530 -7.62 4.15 25.28
N ALA A 531 -8.18 2.93 25.33
CA ALA A 531 -9.24 2.60 26.28
C ALA A 531 -8.86 2.98 27.72
N GLN A 532 -7.72 2.47 28.18
CA GLN A 532 -7.19 2.77 29.51
C GLN A 532 -6.89 4.27 29.69
N GLY A 533 -6.45 4.95 28.62
CA GLY A 533 -6.19 6.39 28.64
C GLY A 533 -7.42 7.26 28.85
N VAL A 534 -8.61 6.75 28.48
CA VAL A 534 -9.91 7.44 28.70
C VAL A 534 -10.74 6.82 29.83
N GLY A 535 -10.15 5.92 30.60
CA GLY A 535 -10.81 5.32 31.79
C GLY A 535 -11.70 4.13 31.50
N LEU A 536 -11.52 3.46 30.34
CA LEU A 536 -12.19 2.21 29.98
C LEU A 536 -11.26 1.02 30.17
N ASP A 537 -11.80 -0.14 30.53
CA ASP A 537 -10.99 -1.35 30.73
C ASP A 537 -10.36 -1.85 29.43
N SER A 538 -11.16 -1.96 28.38
CA SER A 538 -10.69 -2.40 27.06
C SER A 538 -11.61 -1.93 25.94
N ILE A 539 -11.03 -1.79 24.75
CA ILE A 539 -11.75 -1.62 23.49
C ILE A 539 -11.06 -2.55 22.50
N ASN A 540 -11.84 -3.41 21.85
CA ASN A 540 -11.34 -4.29 20.79
C ASN A 540 -12.28 -4.21 19.57
N PRO A 541 -11.74 -4.09 18.34
CA PRO A 541 -12.56 -4.21 17.14
C PRO A 541 -13.23 -5.59 17.10
N VAL A 542 -14.53 -5.63 16.79
CA VAL A 542 -15.29 -6.86 16.65
C VAL A 542 -15.10 -7.39 15.22
N PRO A 543 -14.64 -8.64 15.02
CA PRO A 543 -14.59 -9.23 13.70
C PRO A 543 -16.00 -9.41 13.13
N VAL A 544 -16.21 -8.97 11.88
CA VAL A 544 -17.50 -9.08 11.20
C VAL A 544 -17.31 -9.60 9.78
N GLY A 545 -18.30 -10.35 9.30
CA GLY A 545 -18.32 -10.83 7.92
C GLY A 545 -18.51 -9.68 6.91
N LEU A 546 -18.37 -9.99 5.62
CA LEU A 546 -18.44 -8.99 4.53
C LEU A 546 -19.87 -8.71 4.05
N ASP A 547 -20.85 -9.47 4.51
CA ASP A 547 -22.28 -9.30 4.20
C ASP A 547 -23.00 -8.59 5.35
N PHE A 548 -23.11 -7.30 5.25
CA PHE A 548 -23.66 -6.44 6.31
C PHE A 548 -25.17 -6.58 6.48
N GLN A 549 -25.88 -7.18 5.54
CA GLN A 549 -27.31 -7.50 5.69
C GLN A 549 -27.58 -8.57 6.76
N LYS A 550 -26.53 -9.34 7.13
CA LYS A 550 -26.62 -10.44 8.10
C LYS A 550 -26.07 -10.09 9.48
N ILE A 551 -25.58 -8.86 9.67
CA ILE A 551 -24.90 -8.45 10.91
C ILE A 551 -25.86 -7.62 11.76
N ASP A 552 -26.06 -8.05 13.00
CA ASP A 552 -26.72 -7.24 14.01
C ASP A 552 -25.74 -6.29 14.69
N PHE A 553 -25.64 -5.08 14.15
CA PHE A 553 -24.76 -4.05 14.67
C PHE A 553 -25.23 -3.49 16.03
N GLU A 554 -26.47 -3.70 16.43
CA GLU A 554 -26.97 -3.23 17.72
C GLU A 554 -26.25 -3.89 18.87
N ASN A 555 -26.04 -5.19 18.79
CA ASN A 555 -25.39 -5.99 19.83
C ASN A 555 -23.88 -5.70 20.00
N ILE A 556 -23.23 -5.06 19.03
CA ILE A 556 -21.80 -4.72 19.08
C ILE A 556 -21.54 -3.21 19.15
N THR A 557 -22.61 -2.42 19.25
CA THR A 557 -22.54 -0.96 19.38
C THR A 557 -22.28 -0.57 20.84
N THR A 558 -21.42 0.41 21.04
CA THR A 558 -21.18 1.07 22.32
C THR A 558 -21.64 2.52 22.24
N ASP A 559 -22.16 3.07 23.33
CA ASP A 559 -22.69 4.44 23.46
C ASP A 559 -21.89 5.30 24.45
N HIS A 560 -20.66 4.84 24.80
CA HIS A 560 -19.80 5.54 25.74
C HIS A 560 -19.46 6.96 25.25
N LYS A 561 -19.75 7.95 26.10
CA LYS A 561 -19.37 9.35 25.88
C LYS A 561 -18.21 9.73 26.80
N ILE A 562 -17.22 10.40 26.23
CA ILE A 562 -16.08 10.91 27.02
C ILE A 562 -16.57 11.97 28.01
N SER A 563 -16.13 11.86 29.26
CA SER A 563 -16.52 12.80 30.32
C SER A 563 -15.90 14.19 30.13
N ASN A 564 -16.55 15.21 30.65
CA ASN A 564 -16.02 16.58 30.57
C ASN A 564 -14.68 16.72 31.31
N GLU A 565 -14.53 16.02 32.44
CA GLU A 565 -13.28 15.99 33.22
C GLU A 565 -12.11 15.45 32.39
N LYS A 566 -12.35 14.40 31.58
CA LYS A 566 -11.33 13.85 30.67
C LYS A 566 -11.05 14.82 29.53
N LEU A 567 -12.06 15.49 28.96
CA LEU A 567 -11.86 16.53 27.97
C LEU A 567 -11.02 17.68 28.52
N ASP A 568 -11.28 18.13 29.77
CA ASP A 568 -10.51 19.18 30.44
C ASP A 568 -9.04 18.78 30.65
N GLU A 569 -8.79 17.53 31.05
CA GLU A 569 -7.43 16.99 31.22
C GLU A 569 -6.65 17.02 29.89
N VAL A 570 -7.26 16.53 28.82
CA VAL A 570 -6.62 16.47 27.49
C VAL A 570 -6.39 17.87 26.93
N GLU A 571 -7.35 18.77 27.10
CA GLU A 571 -7.22 20.18 26.70
C GLU A 571 -6.08 20.89 27.46
N ALA A 572 -6.00 20.71 28.78
CA ALA A 572 -4.93 21.25 29.60
C ALA A 572 -3.56 20.72 29.16
N ALA A 573 -3.46 19.45 28.75
CA ALA A 573 -2.23 18.89 28.21
C ALA A 573 -1.83 19.53 26.87
N ILE A 574 -2.77 19.81 25.96
CA ILE A 574 -2.50 20.54 24.70
C ILE A 574 -1.97 21.96 25.01
N ILE A 575 -2.67 22.71 25.87
CA ILE A 575 -2.28 24.08 26.26
C ILE A 575 -0.89 24.08 26.90
N LYS A 576 -0.63 23.16 27.81
CA LYS A 576 0.69 22.98 28.43
C LYS A 576 1.77 22.64 27.40
N GLY A 577 1.48 21.74 26.44
CA GLY A 577 2.41 21.41 25.37
C GLY A 577 2.76 22.63 24.51
N LEU A 578 1.76 23.43 24.15
CA LEU A 578 1.93 24.65 23.37
C LEU A 578 2.77 25.71 24.09
N SER A 579 2.75 25.77 25.44
CA SER A 579 3.54 26.73 26.22
C SER A 579 5.06 26.47 26.17
N TYR A 580 5.48 25.31 25.67
CA TYR A 580 6.89 24.96 25.47
C TYR A 580 7.42 25.31 24.06
N LEU A 581 6.55 25.75 23.16
CA LEU A 581 6.85 26.04 21.76
C LEU A 581 6.49 27.50 21.41
#